data_18eb26592ba3d753f004f91954108dd8
#
_entry.id   18eb26592ba3d753f004f91954108dd8
#
_cell.length_a   1.000
_cell.length_b   1.000
_cell.length_c   1.000
_cell.angle_alpha   90.00
_cell.angle_beta   90.00
_cell.angle_gamma   90.00
#
_symmetry.space_group_name_H-M   'P 1'
#
loop_
_entity.id
_entity.type
_entity.pdbx_description
1 polymer ?
#
loop_
_entity_poly.entity_id
_entity_poly.type
_entity_poly.pdbx_seq_one_letter_code
_entity_poly.pdbx_strand_id
1 'polypeptide(L)'
;MDALFFIQLFIVLACIGIGGKYGGIGLGAGGGLGVAILVLGFGLKPSSPSITAMLIIICVISAVSILQAVGGLDYLVRVAERILRKKPQAITFVAPILTSVFTLFCGTTYVAFSLYPVIAEVAAEAKVRPERALSATVIAASVAVAASPMSAATAGMLAILHEYAGITLGQILSIALPSFFMAAIVTSFSVYKRGKELEDDPEFQRRVAAGEYEFMHTEQKKEYVAAPGARKGVAIFAIGVVLVLILGSFTELLPSWD
;
A
#
# COMPACT_ATOMS: atom_id res chain seq x y z
N MET A 1 -29.61 19.21 -9.28
CA MET A 1 -28.55 19.27 -8.26
C MET A 1 -28.43 20.72 -7.84
N ASP A 2 -28.67 20.99 -6.56
CA ASP A 2 -28.73 22.35 -6.06
C ASP A 2 -27.34 22.94 -5.86
N ALA A 3 -27.18 24.26 -6.04
CA ALA A 3 -25.92 24.97 -5.80
C ALA A 3 -25.33 24.66 -4.40
N LEU A 4 -26.23 24.42 -3.44
CA LEU A 4 -25.89 24.02 -2.07
C LEU A 4 -25.08 22.72 -2.01
N PHE A 5 -25.44 21.73 -2.85
CA PHE A 5 -24.71 20.46 -2.94
C PHE A 5 -23.25 20.66 -3.37
N PHE A 6 -23.02 21.52 -4.37
CA PHE A 6 -21.66 21.79 -4.84
C PHE A 6 -20.82 22.52 -3.80
N ILE A 7 -21.42 23.41 -3.01
CA ILE A 7 -20.74 24.10 -1.90
C ILE A 7 -20.34 23.09 -0.82
N GLN A 8 -21.25 22.20 -0.44
CA GLN A 8 -21.00 21.16 0.54
C GLN A 8 -19.89 20.19 0.08
N LEU A 9 -19.96 19.75 -1.19
CA LEU A 9 -18.94 18.93 -1.80
C LEU A 9 -17.55 19.62 -1.82
N PHE A 10 -17.53 20.91 -2.17
CA PHE A 10 -16.29 21.69 -2.15
C PHE A 10 -15.69 21.77 -0.75
N ILE A 11 -16.49 21.97 0.29
CA ILE A 11 -16.05 21.98 1.69
C ILE A 11 -15.40 20.63 2.06
N VAL A 12 -16.06 19.53 1.70
CA VAL A 12 -15.50 18.17 1.96
C VAL A 12 -14.15 18.00 1.28
N LEU A 13 -14.07 18.33 -0.01
CA LEU A 13 -12.82 18.21 -0.78
C LEU A 13 -11.71 19.12 -0.24
N ALA A 14 -12.05 20.34 0.16
CA ALA A 14 -11.12 21.28 0.77
C ALA A 14 -10.58 20.75 2.11
N CYS A 15 -11.46 20.23 2.97
CA CYS A 15 -11.07 19.64 4.26
C CYS A 15 -10.18 18.40 4.08
N ILE A 16 -10.49 17.55 3.10
CA ILE A 16 -9.64 16.39 2.74
C ILE A 16 -8.27 16.87 2.22
N GLY A 17 -8.26 17.89 1.33
CA GLY A 17 -7.01 18.44 0.79
C GLY A 17 -6.12 19.06 1.85
N ILE A 18 -6.69 19.85 2.75
CA ILE A 18 -5.96 20.46 3.88
C ILE A 18 -5.47 19.36 4.84
N GLY A 19 -6.35 18.42 5.22
CA GLY A 19 -5.98 17.31 6.10
C GLY A 19 -4.90 16.42 5.50
N GLY A 20 -4.98 16.14 4.19
CA GLY A 20 -4.02 15.35 3.44
C GLY A 20 -2.62 15.98 3.39
N LYS A 21 -2.53 17.33 3.34
CA LYS A 21 -1.26 18.05 3.38
C LYS A 21 -0.47 17.78 4.68
N TYR A 22 -1.16 17.62 5.80
CA TYR A 22 -0.54 17.33 7.10
C TYR A 22 -0.35 15.83 7.36
N GLY A 23 -1.05 14.96 6.58
CA GLY A 23 -0.97 13.51 6.70
C GLY A 23 -1.47 12.95 8.04
N GLY A 24 -1.50 11.64 8.20
CA GLY A 24 -1.77 10.96 9.47
C GLY A 24 -2.98 11.53 10.23
N ILE A 25 -2.73 12.06 11.43
CA ILE A 25 -3.74 12.68 12.31
C ILE A 25 -4.40 13.90 11.67
N GLY A 26 -3.68 14.64 10.79
CA GLY A 26 -4.22 15.79 10.07
C GLY A 26 -5.41 15.45 9.18
N LEU A 27 -5.41 14.27 8.57
CA LEU A 27 -6.54 13.81 7.77
C LEU A 27 -7.80 13.59 8.63
N GLY A 28 -7.64 13.01 9.83
CA GLY A 28 -8.73 12.84 10.78
C GLY A 28 -9.26 14.17 11.31
N ALA A 29 -8.37 15.10 11.66
CA ALA A 29 -8.73 16.44 12.10
C ALA A 29 -9.46 17.23 10.99
N GLY A 30 -8.97 17.14 9.73
CA GLY A 30 -9.62 17.73 8.55
C GLY A 30 -11.01 17.16 8.32
N GLY A 31 -11.18 15.84 8.44
CA GLY A 31 -12.49 15.18 8.36
C GLY A 31 -13.45 15.66 9.45
N GLY A 32 -12.99 15.73 10.70
CA GLY A 32 -13.78 16.25 11.83
C GLY A 32 -14.22 17.71 11.63
N LEU A 33 -13.30 18.55 11.14
CA LEU A 33 -13.60 19.94 10.81
C LEU A 33 -14.66 20.05 9.70
N GLY A 34 -14.55 19.21 8.65
CA GLY A 34 -15.53 19.15 7.58
C GLY A 34 -16.92 18.78 8.09
N VAL A 35 -17.03 17.74 8.94
CA VAL A 35 -18.29 17.36 9.59
C VAL A 35 -18.81 18.50 10.43
N ALA A 36 -18.00 19.16 11.26
CA ALA A 36 -18.42 20.29 12.07
C ALA A 36 -19.00 21.44 11.24
N ILE A 37 -18.34 21.80 10.14
CA ILE A 37 -18.84 22.86 9.23
C ILE A 37 -20.18 22.46 8.63
N LEU A 38 -20.35 21.21 8.16
CA LEU A 38 -21.59 20.75 7.55
C LEU A 38 -22.73 20.67 8.56
N VAL A 39 -22.47 20.22 9.77
CA VAL A 39 -23.51 20.12 10.83
C VAL A 39 -23.87 21.48 11.39
N LEU A 40 -22.89 22.27 11.81
CA LEU A 40 -23.12 23.56 12.47
C LEU A 40 -23.49 24.69 11.49
N GLY A 41 -22.85 24.69 10.31
CA GLY A 41 -23.05 25.72 9.30
C GLY A 41 -24.25 25.50 8.39
N PHE A 42 -24.52 24.25 8.03
CA PHE A 42 -25.58 23.89 7.10
C PHE A 42 -26.76 23.14 7.75
N GLY A 43 -26.68 22.85 9.04
CA GLY A 43 -27.73 22.14 9.77
C GLY A 43 -27.95 20.69 9.32
N LEU A 44 -26.95 20.07 8.69
CA LEU A 44 -27.05 18.67 8.27
C LEU A 44 -27.06 17.76 9.50
N LYS A 45 -27.92 16.75 9.48
CA LYS A 45 -27.91 15.73 10.53
C LYS A 45 -26.74 14.77 10.28
N PRO A 46 -25.85 14.55 11.26
CA PRO A 46 -24.78 13.57 11.13
C PRO A 46 -25.38 12.17 11.02
N SER A 47 -24.89 11.37 10.09
CA SER A 47 -25.22 9.93 10.04
C SER A 47 -24.47 9.18 11.15
N SER A 48 -24.96 7.99 11.50
CA SER A 48 -24.27 7.10 12.43
C SER A 48 -22.90 6.72 11.84
N PRO A 49 -21.81 6.77 12.64
CA PRO A 49 -20.51 6.28 12.18
C PRO A 49 -20.59 4.78 11.90
N SER A 50 -19.94 4.33 10.84
CA SER A 50 -19.84 2.90 10.56
C SER A 50 -18.91 2.24 11.60
N ILE A 51 -19.47 1.75 12.71
CA ILE A 51 -18.74 1.08 13.80
C ILE A 51 -17.99 -0.13 13.26
N THR A 52 -18.60 -0.90 12.37
CA THR A 52 -17.99 -2.06 11.73
C THR A 52 -16.71 -1.70 10.99
N ALA A 53 -16.73 -0.65 10.16
CA ALA A 53 -15.53 -0.18 9.47
C ALA A 53 -14.45 0.29 10.45
N MET A 54 -14.81 1.01 11.51
CA MET A 54 -13.88 1.47 12.54
C MET A 54 -13.22 0.27 13.25
N LEU A 55 -13.98 -0.75 13.64
CA LEU A 55 -13.45 -1.94 14.29
C LEU A 55 -12.52 -2.72 13.37
N ILE A 56 -12.88 -2.91 12.10
CA ILE A 56 -12.02 -3.57 11.12
C ILE A 56 -10.69 -2.81 11.00
N ILE A 57 -10.73 -1.48 10.83
CA ILE A 57 -9.53 -0.65 10.69
C ILE A 57 -8.64 -0.78 11.94
N ILE A 58 -9.21 -0.70 13.15
CA ILE A 58 -8.45 -0.83 14.41
C ILE A 58 -7.80 -2.22 14.50
N CYS A 59 -8.54 -3.29 14.21
CA CYS A 59 -8.01 -4.66 14.26
C CYS A 59 -6.86 -4.85 13.26
N VAL A 60 -7.03 -4.36 12.02
CA VAL A 60 -6.02 -4.49 10.97
C VAL A 60 -4.76 -3.69 11.32
N ILE A 61 -4.90 -2.42 11.73
CA ILE A 61 -3.75 -1.60 12.12
C ILE A 61 -3.02 -2.24 13.31
N SER A 62 -3.75 -2.75 14.29
CA SER A 62 -3.16 -3.44 15.45
C SER A 62 -2.38 -4.68 15.03
N ALA A 63 -2.94 -5.51 14.16
CA ALA A 63 -2.28 -6.71 13.65
C ALA A 63 -0.99 -6.38 12.87
N VAL A 64 -1.02 -5.37 12.01
CA VAL A 64 0.17 -4.92 11.25
C VAL A 64 1.21 -4.29 12.19
N SER A 65 0.78 -3.54 13.20
CA SER A 65 1.70 -2.97 14.20
C SER A 65 2.40 -4.05 15.01
N ILE A 66 1.70 -5.12 15.38
CA ILE A 66 2.29 -6.29 16.04
C ILE A 66 3.30 -6.98 15.10
N LEU A 67 2.94 -7.18 13.83
CA LEU A 67 3.85 -7.75 12.84
C LEU A 67 5.13 -6.92 12.72
N GLN A 68 5.00 -5.59 12.73
CA GLN A 68 6.14 -4.68 12.70
C GLN A 68 6.98 -4.78 13.97
N ALA A 69 6.36 -4.78 15.13
CA ALA A 69 7.04 -4.84 16.43
C ALA A 69 7.87 -6.13 16.62
N VAL A 70 7.44 -7.25 16.04
CA VAL A 70 8.20 -8.51 16.06
C VAL A 70 9.25 -8.61 14.95
N GLY A 71 9.47 -7.54 14.18
CA GLY A 71 10.45 -7.52 13.07
C GLY A 71 9.97 -8.25 11.82
N GLY A 72 8.67 -8.51 11.69
CA GLY A 72 8.11 -9.24 10.56
C GLY A 72 8.25 -8.49 9.25
N LEU A 73 8.09 -7.17 9.24
CA LEU A 73 8.29 -6.36 8.02
C LEU A 73 9.73 -6.45 7.53
N ASP A 74 10.71 -6.37 8.43
CA ASP A 74 12.12 -6.47 8.07
C ASP A 74 12.46 -7.86 7.53
N TYR A 75 11.82 -8.91 8.06
CA TYR A 75 11.93 -10.25 7.50
C TYR A 75 11.39 -10.33 6.06
N LEU A 76 10.24 -9.70 5.79
CA LEU A 76 9.66 -9.61 4.44
C LEU A 76 10.58 -8.85 3.48
N VAL A 77 11.18 -7.73 3.93
CA VAL A 77 12.15 -6.96 3.14
C VAL A 77 13.34 -7.84 2.72
N ARG A 78 13.88 -8.66 3.64
CA ARG A 78 14.96 -9.60 3.30
C ARG A 78 14.56 -10.69 2.32
N VAL A 79 13.33 -11.20 2.47
CA VAL A 79 12.80 -12.19 1.51
C VAL A 79 12.71 -11.55 0.13
N ALA A 80 12.21 -10.31 0.07
CA ALA A 80 12.14 -9.54 -1.17
C ALA A 80 13.53 -9.31 -1.78
N GLU A 81 14.49 -8.82 -1.00
CA GLU A 81 15.85 -8.60 -1.45
C GLU A 81 16.45 -9.87 -2.06
N ARG A 82 16.30 -11.00 -1.37
CA ARG A 82 16.78 -12.29 -1.87
C ARG A 82 16.15 -12.69 -3.21
N ILE A 83 14.86 -12.38 -3.40
CA ILE A 83 14.16 -12.67 -4.66
C ILE A 83 14.62 -11.71 -5.77
N LEU A 84 14.76 -10.42 -5.47
CA LEU A 84 15.18 -9.40 -6.42
C LEU A 84 16.62 -9.68 -6.92
N ARG A 85 17.55 -10.02 -6.01
CA ARG A 85 18.93 -10.35 -6.35
C ARG A 85 19.11 -11.65 -7.17
N LYS A 86 18.09 -12.54 -7.21
CA LYS A 86 18.13 -13.75 -8.06
C LYS A 86 17.97 -13.46 -9.55
N LYS A 87 17.19 -12.43 -9.92
CA LYS A 87 16.93 -12.04 -11.31
C LYS A 87 16.96 -10.52 -11.46
N PRO A 88 18.12 -9.88 -11.25
CA PRO A 88 18.22 -8.43 -11.20
C PRO A 88 17.89 -7.76 -12.54
N GLN A 89 18.13 -8.43 -13.67
CA GLN A 89 17.78 -7.95 -15.01
C GLN A 89 16.26 -7.79 -15.22
N ALA A 90 15.45 -8.58 -14.51
CA ALA A 90 14.01 -8.53 -14.60
C ALA A 90 13.37 -7.62 -13.53
N ILE A 91 14.15 -6.80 -12.84
CA ILE A 91 13.72 -6.03 -11.67
C ILE A 91 12.53 -5.10 -11.98
N THR A 92 12.44 -4.55 -13.19
CA THR A 92 11.33 -3.70 -13.64
C THR A 92 9.97 -4.41 -13.58
N PHE A 93 9.96 -5.74 -13.68
CA PHE A 93 8.74 -6.55 -13.58
C PHE A 93 8.60 -7.24 -12.23
N VAL A 94 9.72 -7.74 -11.68
CA VAL A 94 9.70 -8.50 -10.42
C VAL A 94 9.43 -7.60 -9.23
N ALA A 95 10.03 -6.39 -9.19
CA ALA A 95 9.87 -5.48 -8.06
C ALA A 95 8.41 -5.00 -7.87
N PRO A 96 7.69 -4.53 -8.90
CA PRO A 96 6.28 -4.14 -8.76
C PRO A 96 5.40 -5.28 -8.25
N ILE A 97 5.53 -6.48 -8.84
CA ILE A 97 4.70 -7.64 -8.46
C ILE A 97 5.01 -8.06 -7.02
N LEU A 98 6.28 -8.19 -6.66
CA LEU A 98 6.70 -8.63 -5.34
C LEU A 98 6.26 -7.65 -4.24
N THR A 99 6.51 -6.36 -4.46
CA THR A 99 6.13 -5.31 -3.51
C THR A 99 4.61 -5.23 -3.36
N SER A 100 3.88 -5.40 -4.46
CA SER A 100 2.43 -5.40 -4.44
C SER A 100 1.85 -6.59 -3.69
N VAL A 101 2.43 -7.78 -3.85
CA VAL A 101 2.02 -8.96 -3.07
C VAL A 101 2.21 -8.69 -1.57
N PHE A 102 3.34 -8.11 -1.17
CA PHE A 102 3.55 -7.76 0.24
C PHE A 102 2.60 -6.68 0.73
N THR A 103 2.32 -5.67 -0.10
CA THR A 103 1.34 -4.62 0.20
C THR A 103 -0.06 -5.19 0.35
N LEU A 104 -0.44 -6.15 -0.50
CA LEU A 104 -1.70 -6.90 -0.40
C LEU A 104 -1.83 -7.60 0.96
N PHE A 105 -0.79 -8.30 1.40
CA PHE A 105 -0.78 -9.00 2.68
C PHE A 105 -0.81 -8.05 3.88
N CYS A 106 -0.06 -6.95 3.83
CA CYS A 106 0.06 -6.02 4.95
C CYS A 106 -1.04 -4.94 4.97
N GLY A 107 -1.77 -4.74 3.86
CA GLY A 107 -2.81 -3.71 3.76
C GLY A 107 -2.30 -2.27 3.78
N THR A 108 -0.98 -2.08 3.64
CA THR A 108 -0.32 -0.77 3.77
C THR A 108 0.89 -0.65 2.86
N THR A 109 1.18 0.57 2.40
CA THR A 109 2.37 0.89 1.58
C THR A 109 3.68 0.98 2.38
N TYR A 110 3.66 0.88 3.70
CA TYR A 110 4.90 0.97 4.50
C TYR A 110 5.94 -0.08 4.12
N VAL A 111 5.51 -1.28 3.73
CA VAL A 111 6.41 -2.33 3.22
C VAL A 111 7.07 -1.89 1.92
N ALA A 112 6.33 -1.22 1.03
CA ALA A 112 6.86 -0.70 -0.22
C ALA A 112 7.96 0.35 0.03
N PHE A 113 7.75 1.28 0.97
CA PHE A 113 8.76 2.28 1.33
C PHE A 113 10.06 1.66 1.82
N SER A 114 9.98 0.57 2.57
CA SER A 114 11.17 -0.17 3.05
C SER A 114 11.90 -0.90 1.92
N LEU A 115 11.20 -1.21 0.82
CA LEU A 115 11.78 -1.90 -0.34
C LEU A 115 12.39 -0.96 -1.39
N TYR A 116 11.97 0.30 -1.45
CA TYR A 116 12.45 1.22 -2.48
C TYR A 116 13.97 1.40 -2.51
N PRO A 117 14.68 1.55 -1.37
CA PRO A 117 16.15 1.59 -1.38
C PRO A 117 16.77 0.32 -1.94
N VAL A 118 16.25 -0.85 -1.55
CA VAL A 118 16.72 -2.15 -2.02
C VAL A 118 16.51 -2.32 -3.53
N ILE A 119 15.34 -1.90 -4.03
CA ILE A 119 15.04 -1.93 -5.47
C ILE A 119 15.99 -1.01 -6.25
N ALA A 120 16.25 0.19 -5.73
CA ALA A 120 17.18 1.13 -6.35
C ALA A 120 18.61 0.55 -6.44
N GLU A 121 19.10 -0.02 -5.34
CA GLU A 121 20.42 -0.64 -5.26
C GLU A 121 20.56 -1.82 -6.24
N VAL A 122 19.63 -2.78 -6.17
CA VAL A 122 19.67 -3.96 -7.05
C VAL A 122 19.52 -3.59 -8.52
N ALA A 123 18.71 -2.58 -8.85
CA ALA A 123 18.58 -2.09 -10.22
C ALA A 123 19.89 -1.47 -10.71
N ALA A 124 20.52 -0.63 -9.89
CA ALA A 124 21.78 0.02 -10.23
C ALA A 124 22.92 -0.99 -10.40
N GLU A 125 23.02 -1.99 -9.51
CA GLU A 125 24.00 -3.10 -9.64
C GLU A 125 23.81 -3.89 -10.94
N ALA A 126 22.54 -4.06 -11.36
CA ALA A 126 22.20 -4.75 -12.60
C ALA A 126 22.34 -3.87 -13.85
N LYS A 127 22.77 -2.61 -13.70
CA LYS A 127 22.85 -1.59 -14.77
C LYS A 127 21.47 -1.26 -15.38
N VAL A 128 20.39 -1.64 -14.71
CA VAL A 128 19.03 -1.29 -15.07
C VAL A 128 18.69 0.06 -14.43
N ARG A 129 18.04 0.94 -15.17
CA ARG A 129 17.65 2.25 -14.70
C ARG A 129 16.69 2.15 -13.50
N PRO A 130 17.09 2.62 -12.28
CA PRO A 130 16.28 2.46 -11.07
C PRO A 130 14.91 3.11 -11.16
N GLU A 131 14.79 4.24 -11.87
CA GLU A 131 13.52 4.96 -12.03
C GLU A 131 12.45 4.13 -12.72
N ARG A 132 12.82 3.19 -13.59
CA ARG A 132 11.88 2.27 -14.25
C ARG A 132 11.24 1.35 -13.23
N ALA A 133 12.05 0.66 -12.44
CA ALA A 133 11.57 -0.26 -11.42
C ALA A 133 10.80 0.46 -10.31
N LEU A 134 11.31 1.60 -9.84
CA LEU A 134 10.70 2.38 -8.77
C LEU A 134 9.34 2.97 -9.18
N SER A 135 9.24 3.61 -10.35
CA SER A 135 7.97 4.20 -10.80
C SER A 135 6.88 3.15 -10.98
N ALA A 136 7.22 2.00 -11.58
CA ALA A 136 6.28 0.88 -11.69
C ALA A 136 5.87 0.36 -10.31
N THR A 137 6.82 0.24 -9.38
CA THR A 137 6.57 -0.27 -8.03
C THR A 137 5.68 0.67 -7.21
N VAL A 138 5.90 1.98 -7.28
CA VAL A 138 5.08 2.98 -6.57
C VAL A 138 3.62 2.89 -6.99
N ILE A 139 3.36 2.84 -8.30
CA ILE A 139 2.00 2.75 -8.83
C ILE A 139 1.37 1.42 -8.46
N ALA A 140 2.07 0.32 -8.69
CA ALA A 140 1.57 -1.03 -8.41
C ALA A 140 1.26 -1.23 -6.91
N ALA A 141 2.14 -0.79 -6.01
CA ALA A 141 1.92 -0.86 -4.57
C ALA A 141 0.73 0.00 -4.12
N SER A 142 0.55 1.19 -4.71
CA SER A 142 -0.58 2.07 -4.38
C SER A 142 -1.92 1.44 -4.77
N VAL A 143 -2.00 0.82 -5.95
CA VAL A 143 -3.21 0.10 -6.39
C VAL A 143 -3.43 -1.17 -5.54
N ALA A 144 -2.37 -1.86 -5.15
CA ALA A 144 -2.45 -3.06 -4.31
C ALA A 144 -3.10 -2.81 -2.94
N VAL A 145 -2.94 -1.60 -2.36
CA VAL A 145 -3.64 -1.24 -1.11
C VAL A 145 -5.15 -1.32 -1.28
N ALA A 146 -5.68 -0.80 -2.39
CA ALA A 146 -7.13 -0.83 -2.67
C ALA A 146 -7.65 -2.25 -2.95
N ALA A 147 -6.78 -3.18 -3.36
CA ALA A 147 -7.11 -4.58 -3.58
C ALA A 147 -6.81 -5.46 -2.34
N SER A 148 -6.27 -4.89 -1.27
CA SER A 148 -5.93 -5.65 -0.07
C SER A 148 -7.13 -5.85 0.84
N PRO A 149 -7.44 -7.10 1.26
CA PRO A 149 -8.50 -7.36 2.24
C PRO A 149 -8.18 -6.75 3.62
N MET A 150 -6.91 -6.47 3.87
CA MET A 150 -6.40 -5.94 5.14
C MET A 150 -6.27 -4.41 5.13
N SER A 151 -6.70 -3.72 4.08
CA SER A 151 -6.59 -2.27 4.02
C SER A 151 -7.81 -1.54 4.58
N ALA A 152 -7.56 -0.38 5.17
CA ALA A 152 -8.63 0.52 5.61
C ALA A 152 -9.53 0.98 4.44
N ALA A 153 -8.96 1.09 3.23
CA ALA A 153 -9.71 1.47 2.03
C ALA A 153 -10.73 0.40 1.65
N THR A 154 -10.33 -0.87 1.63
CA THR A 154 -11.23 -2.00 1.33
C THR A 154 -12.27 -2.18 2.44
N ALA A 155 -11.87 -2.02 3.72
CA ALA A 155 -12.79 -2.08 4.85
C ALA A 155 -13.87 -0.97 4.77
N GLY A 156 -13.48 0.26 4.45
CA GLY A 156 -14.41 1.37 4.27
C GLY A 156 -15.35 1.15 3.08
N MET A 157 -14.83 0.67 1.96
CA MET A 157 -15.62 0.34 0.79
C MET A 157 -16.61 -0.80 1.07
N LEU A 158 -16.16 -1.86 1.75
CA LEU A 158 -17.03 -2.97 2.17
C LEU A 158 -18.17 -2.49 3.07
N ALA A 159 -17.88 -1.67 4.07
CA ALA A 159 -18.91 -1.15 4.98
C ALA A 159 -20.01 -0.39 4.25
N ILE A 160 -19.65 0.46 3.29
CA ILE A 160 -20.62 1.24 2.50
C ILE A 160 -21.36 0.33 1.53
N LEU A 161 -20.68 -0.47 0.74
CA LEU A 161 -21.30 -1.28 -0.30
C LEU A 161 -22.14 -2.43 0.26
N HIS A 162 -21.78 -2.97 1.41
CA HIS A 162 -22.58 -3.98 2.09
C HIS A 162 -23.91 -3.42 2.57
N GLU A 163 -23.91 -2.22 3.15
CA GLU A 163 -25.11 -1.55 3.64
C GLU A 163 -26.11 -1.22 2.52
N TYR A 164 -25.59 -0.70 1.37
CA TYR A 164 -26.46 -0.26 0.28
C TYR A 164 -26.84 -1.34 -0.73
N ALA A 165 -26.00 -2.36 -0.92
CA ALA A 165 -26.15 -3.35 -1.99
C ALA A 165 -25.88 -4.79 -1.57
N GLY A 166 -25.64 -5.07 -0.30
CA GLY A 166 -25.33 -6.42 0.20
C GLY A 166 -24.04 -7.03 -0.37
N ILE A 167 -23.12 -6.17 -0.87
CA ILE A 167 -21.88 -6.63 -1.51
C ILE A 167 -20.94 -7.22 -0.47
N THR A 168 -20.36 -8.37 -0.78
CA THR A 168 -19.42 -9.11 0.08
C THR A 168 -17.97 -8.76 -0.23
N LEU A 169 -17.07 -9.03 0.72
CA LEU A 169 -15.62 -8.88 0.52
C LEU A 169 -15.12 -9.66 -0.69
N GLY A 170 -15.60 -10.91 -0.87
CA GLY A 170 -15.23 -11.74 -2.01
C GLY A 170 -15.58 -11.11 -3.36
N GLN A 171 -16.74 -10.46 -3.47
CA GLN A 171 -17.14 -9.76 -4.69
C GLN A 171 -16.25 -8.54 -4.97
N ILE A 172 -15.89 -7.77 -3.94
CA ILE A 172 -14.94 -6.64 -4.09
C ILE A 172 -13.59 -7.16 -4.58
N LEU A 173 -13.05 -8.20 -3.94
CA LEU A 173 -11.75 -8.77 -4.28
C LEU A 173 -11.73 -9.44 -5.65
N SER A 174 -12.84 -10.04 -6.10
CA SER A 174 -12.93 -10.64 -7.43
C SER A 174 -12.71 -9.64 -8.58
N ILE A 175 -13.02 -8.36 -8.33
CA ILE A 175 -12.78 -7.27 -9.30
C ILE A 175 -11.43 -6.60 -9.01
N ALA A 176 -11.13 -6.31 -7.74
CA ALA A 176 -9.95 -5.55 -7.36
C ALA A 176 -8.64 -6.31 -7.63
N LEU A 177 -8.57 -7.63 -7.38
CA LEU A 177 -7.36 -8.41 -7.60
C LEU A 177 -6.94 -8.50 -9.08
N PRO A 178 -7.82 -8.87 -10.04
CA PRO A 178 -7.44 -8.85 -11.44
C PRO A 178 -7.06 -7.46 -11.93
N SER A 179 -7.78 -6.42 -11.48
CA SER A 179 -7.51 -5.03 -11.86
C SER A 179 -6.13 -4.58 -11.40
N PHE A 180 -5.74 -4.91 -10.18
CA PHE A 180 -4.43 -4.62 -9.64
C PHE A 180 -3.31 -5.34 -10.40
N PHE A 181 -3.45 -6.64 -10.69
CA PHE A 181 -2.46 -7.39 -11.46
C PHE A 181 -2.30 -6.81 -12.87
N MET A 182 -3.41 -6.47 -13.51
CA MET A 182 -3.39 -5.81 -14.82
C MET A 182 -2.65 -4.46 -14.75
N ALA A 183 -2.95 -3.63 -13.74
CA ALA A 183 -2.28 -2.35 -13.54
C ALA A 183 -0.77 -2.51 -13.32
N ALA A 184 -0.34 -3.48 -12.50
CA ALA A 184 1.08 -3.75 -12.25
C ALA A 184 1.80 -4.17 -13.54
N ILE A 185 1.19 -5.04 -14.34
CA ILE A 185 1.74 -5.50 -15.62
C ILE A 185 1.83 -4.34 -16.61
N VAL A 186 0.73 -3.62 -16.85
CA VAL A 186 0.67 -2.50 -17.79
C VAL A 186 1.68 -1.41 -17.42
N THR A 187 1.77 -1.07 -16.15
CA THR A 187 2.74 -0.07 -15.67
C THR A 187 4.17 -0.52 -15.91
N SER A 188 4.50 -1.79 -15.62
CA SER A 188 5.84 -2.33 -15.87
C SER A 188 6.21 -2.27 -17.36
N PHE A 189 5.29 -2.66 -18.25
CA PHE A 189 5.51 -2.56 -19.70
C PHE A 189 5.64 -1.12 -20.20
N SER A 190 4.89 -0.17 -19.62
CA SER A 190 4.92 1.23 -20.03
C SER A 190 6.26 1.91 -19.74
N VAL A 191 7.00 1.43 -18.74
CA VAL A 191 8.29 2.01 -18.32
C VAL A 191 9.50 1.17 -18.75
N TYR A 192 9.31 -0.07 -19.17
CA TYR A 192 10.38 -1.05 -19.44
C TYR A 192 11.50 -0.55 -20.35
N LYS A 193 11.16 0.23 -21.40
CA LYS A 193 12.13 0.79 -22.34
C LYS A 193 12.24 2.32 -22.23
N ARG A 194 11.76 2.92 -21.16
CA ARG A 194 11.74 4.37 -21.02
C ARG A 194 13.08 4.92 -20.55
N GLY A 195 13.60 5.91 -21.25
CA GLY A 195 14.91 6.51 -20.98
C GLY A 195 16.08 5.70 -21.55
N LYS A 196 17.27 6.28 -21.51
CA LYS A 196 18.52 5.63 -21.91
C LYS A 196 18.97 4.64 -20.83
N GLU A 197 19.76 3.63 -21.20
CA GLU A 197 20.42 2.78 -20.21
C GLU A 197 21.46 3.61 -19.43
N LEU A 198 21.84 3.17 -18.22
CA LEU A 198 22.75 3.93 -17.37
C LEU A 198 24.14 4.11 -18.02
N GLU A 199 24.57 3.15 -18.82
CA GLU A 199 25.84 3.21 -19.54
C GLU A 199 25.84 4.23 -20.67
N ASP A 200 24.68 4.49 -21.26
CA ASP A 200 24.49 5.43 -22.40
C ASP A 200 24.01 6.80 -21.95
N ASP A 201 23.79 7.03 -20.65
CA ASP A 201 23.32 8.30 -20.10
C ASP A 201 24.49 9.22 -19.74
N PRO A 202 24.75 10.29 -20.51
CA PRO A 202 25.91 11.16 -20.29
C PRO A 202 25.82 11.90 -18.94
N GLU A 203 24.61 12.20 -18.45
CA GLU A 203 24.44 12.83 -17.14
C GLU A 203 24.79 11.87 -16.00
N PHE A 204 24.40 10.61 -16.11
CA PHE A 204 24.78 9.59 -15.14
C PHE A 204 26.29 9.38 -15.13
N GLN A 205 26.92 9.27 -16.30
CA GLN A 205 28.37 9.09 -16.42
C GLN A 205 29.12 10.30 -15.86
N ARG A 206 28.64 11.52 -16.09
CA ARG A 206 29.22 12.73 -15.51
C ARG A 206 29.18 12.71 -13.98
N ARG A 207 28.05 12.33 -13.38
CA ARG A 207 27.89 12.24 -11.92
C ARG A 207 28.75 11.15 -11.31
N VAL A 208 28.88 10.00 -11.97
CA VAL A 208 29.80 8.94 -11.56
C VAL A 208 31.24 9.44 -11.60
N ALA A 209 31.66 10.13 -12.66
CA ALA A 209 32.99 10.69 -12.79
C ALA A 209 33.28 11.81 -11.76
N ALA A 210 32.25 12.55 -11.34
CA ALA A 210 32.33 13.58 -10.30
C ALA A 210 32.35 13.02 -8.87
N GLY A 211 32.22 11.68 -8.70
CA GLY A 211 32.13 11.05 -7.38
C GLY A 211 30.80 11.32 -6.63
N GLU A 212 29.81 11.89 -7.32
CA GLU A 212 28.48 12.16 -6.73
C GLU A 212 27.67 10.86 -6.52
N TYR A 213 28.03 9.81 -7.22
CA TYR A 213 27.50 8.46 -7.07
C TYR A 213 28.56 7.59 -6.40
N GLU A 214 28.77 7.76 -5.13
CA GLU A 214 29.18 6.62 -4.32
C GLU A 214 27.99 5.68 -4.31
N PHE A 215 28.12 4.60 -5.09
CA PHE A 215 27.18 3.48 -4.89
C PHE A 215 27.15 3.24 -3.39
N MET A 216 25.95 3.27 -2.79
CA MET A 216 25.75 3.11 -1.35
C MET A 216 26.20 1.71 -0.89
N HIS A 217 27.46 1.37 -1.21
CA HIS A 217 28.02 0.05 -1.00
C HIS A 217 28.44 -0.20 0.43
N THR A 218 28.45 0.80 1.31
CA THR A 218 29.34 0.59 2.46
C THR A 218 28.72 0.83 3.83
N GLU A 219 27.65 1.57 4.01
CA GLU A 219 27.28 1.92 5.38
C GLU A 219 25.94 1.39 5.90
N GLN A 220 25.14 0.73 5.07
CA GLN A 220 23.88 0.14 5.53
C GLN A 220 23.74 -1.37 5.30
N LYS A 221 24.83 -2.10 5.13
CA LYS A 221 24.84 -3.49 5.61
C LYS A 221 24.86 -3.48 7.15
N LYS A 222 23.88 -2.87 7.77
CA LYS A 222 23.45 -3.34 9.08
C LYS A 222 23.04 -4.78 8.81
N GLU A 223 23.91 -5.68 9.18
CA GLU A 223 23.62 -7.11 9.23
C GLU A 223 22.44 -7.25 10.18
N TYR A 224 21.25 -7.07 9.62
CA TYR A 224 20.02 -7.06 10.37
C TYR A 224 19.79 -8.51 10.80
N VAL A 225 20.14 -8.80 12.03
CA VAL A 225 19.83 -10.08 12.65
C VAL A 225 18.32 -10.13 12.81
N ALA A 226 17.66 -11.00 12.04
CA ALA A 226 16.21 -11.17 12.15
C ALA A 226 15.86 -11.50 13.61
N ALA A 227 14.94 -10.73 14.20
CA ALA A 227 14.45 -11.02 15.54
C ALA A 227 14.01 -12.50 15.63
N PRO A 228 14.31 -13.22 16.70
CA PRO A 228 14.05 -14.67 16.80
C PRO A 228 12.59 -15.08 16.51
N GLY A 229 11.65 -14.16 16.64
CA GLY A 229 10.22 -14.37 16.38
C GLY A 229 9.72 -13.93 15.01
N ALA A 230 10.52 -13.18 14.21
CA ALA A 230 10.05 -12.51 12.99
C ALA A 230 9.42 -13.48 11.96
N ARG A 231 10.08 -14.62 11.70
CA ARG A 231 9.57 -15.64 10.78
C ARG A 231 8.24 -16.25 11.26
N LYS A 232 8.15 -16.54 12.58
CA LYS A 232 6.90 -17.07 13.18
C LYS A 232 5.80 -16.02 13.14
N GLY A 233 6.12 -14.76 13.42
CA GLY A 233 5.18 -13.64 13.35
C GLY A 233 4.60 -13.48 11.95
N VAL A 234 5.44 -13.52 10.90
CA VAL A 234 4.97 -13.48 9.51
C VAL A 234 4.09 -14.67 9.17
N ALA A 235 4.45 -15.88 9.60
CA ALA A 235 3.64 -17.07 9.34
C ALA A 235 2.27 -16.98 10.02
N ILE A 236 2.21 -16.57 11.29
CA ILE A 236 0.95 -16.39 12.02
C ILE A 236 0.10 -15.32 11.37
N PHE A 237 0.70 -14.19 10.99
CA PHE A 237 0.00 -13.12 10.30
C PHE A 237 -0.57 -13.58 8.95
N ALA A 238 0.22 -14.32 8.14
CA ALA A 238 -0.24 -14.85 6.86
C ALA A 238 -1.41 -15.84 7.04
N ILE A 239 -1.35 -16.71 8.06
CA ILE A 239 -2.48 -17.60 8.40
C ILE A 239 -3.71 -16.78 8.78
N GLY A 240 -3.55 -15.73 9.59
CA GLY A 240 -4.62 -14.81 9.95
C GLY A 240 -5.28 -14.16 8.73
N VAL A 241 -4.49 -13.67 7.78
CA VAL A 241 -4.99 -13.09 6.52
C VAL A 241 -5.80 -14.12 5.72
N VAL A 242 -5.28 -15.34 5.59
CA VAL A 242 -5.98 -16.42 4.89
C VAL A 242 -7.30 -16.78 5.59
N LEU A 243 -7.30 -16.84 6.92
CA LEU A 243 -8.53 -17.07 7.69
C LEU A 243 -9.56 -15.96 7.49
N VAL A 244 -9.15 -14.69 7.50
CA VAL A 244 -10.05 -13.55 7.21
C VAL A 244 -10.64 -13.67 5.81
N LEU A 245 -9.84 -14.05 4.81
CA LEU A 245 -10.33 -14.26 3.44
C LEU A 245 -11.35 -15.40 3.34
N ILE A 246 -11.07 -16.53 3.99
CA ILE A 246 -11.98 -17.69 4.00
C ILE A 246 -13.28 -17.32 4.72
N LEU A 247 -13.19 -16.79 5.95
CA LEU A 247 -14.38 -16.45 6.73
C LEU A 247 -15.19 -15.33 6.09
N GLY A 248 -14.52 -14.32 5.51
CA GLY A 248 -15.21 -13.23 4.80
C GLY A 248 -15.84 -13.64 3.47
N SER A 249 -15.42 -14.78 2.89
CA SER A 249 -16.02 -15.33 1.68
C SER A 249 -17.19 -16.29 1.98
N PHE A 250 -17.21 -16.89 3.15
CA PHE A 250 -18.21 -17.86 3.61
C PHE A 250 -18.94 -17.31 4.84
N THR A 251 -19.62 -16.18 4.68
CA THR A 251 -20.38 -15.53 5.77
C THR A 251 -21.45 -16.43 6.38
N GLU A 252 -21.93 -17.42 5.62
CA GLU A 252 -22.90 -18.42 6.11
C GLU A 252 -22.33 -19.40 7.16
N LEU A 253 -21.00 -19.49 7.27
CA LEU A 253 -20.33 -20.34 8.27
C LEU A 253 -20.16 -19.65 9.63
N LEU A 254 -20.40 -18.35 9.70
CA LEU A 254 -20.33 -17.60 10.95
C LEU A 254 -21.71 -17.56 11.60
N PRO A 255 -21.83 -17.80 12.93
CA PRO A 255 -23.07 -17.59 13.63
C PRO A 255 -23.52 -16.16 13.46
N SER A 256 -24.79 -15.94 13.05
CA SER A 256 -25.40 -14.60 13.09
C SER A 256 -25.40 -14.14 14.55
N TRP A 257 -24.66 -13.08 14.82
CA TRP A 257 -24.73 -12.38 16.10
C TRP A 257 -25.86 -11.36 15.96
N ASP A 258 -27.08 -11.80 16.28
CA ASP A 258 -28.23 -10.91 16.44
C ASP A 258 -28.15 -10.17 17.78
#